data_a6dbe7d0c9d6a395a87c60ad183dbe70
#
_entry.id   a6dbe7d0c9d6a395a87c60ad183dbe70
#
_cell.length_a   1.000
_cell.length_b   1.000
_cell.length_c   1.000
_cell.angle_alpha   90.00
_cell.angle_beta   90.00
_cell.angle_gamma   90.00
#
_symmetry.space_group_name_H-M   'P 1'
#
loop_
_entity.id
_entity.type
_entity.pdbx_description
1 polymer ?
#
loop_
_entity_poly.entity_id
_entity_poly.type
_entity_poly.pdbx_seq_one_letter_code
_entity_poly.pdbx_strand_id
1 'polypeptide(L)'
;MRFPRAFGFLSILAAALFFGEAEAQPAMDTAAKTVTLQMPATPEPARVTLDPKSTALVVLDYVEDICARQPNCKNKMVPAMTPFMERVRKAGLTVAYGTRAQNQTMWLKEVAPAAADIRVNNTAQDRFYNTDLDKELKAKGIKTLIIVGWKISGSVTYTAVGAMVRDYTVVIPVDTTAAATDYETTIGFYNVLNSGNANLGNEPLKPKAVTLSRTDLITFQ
;
A
#
# COMPACT_ATOMS: atom_id res chain seq x y z
N MET A 1 -59.16 6.41 -68.41
CA MET A 1 -59.12 6.12 -66.95
C MET A 1 -58.23 7.17 -66.26
N ARG A 2 -58.82 8.01 -65.42
CA ARG A 2 -58.13 9.12 -64.76
C ARG A 2 -57.80 8.72 -63.35
N PHE A 3 -56.52 8.88 -62.94
CA PHE A 3 -56.12 8.72 -61.56
C PHE A 3 -56.08 10.13 -60.88
N PRO A 4 -56.62 10.29 -59.66
CA PRO A 4 -56.51 11.53 -58.94
C PRO A 4 -55.17 11.69 -58.20
N ARG A 5 -54.63 12.86 -58.22
CA ARG A 5 -53.46 13.29 -57.47
C ARG A 5 -53.81 13.52 -55.99
N ALA A 6 -53.17 12.77 -55.13
CA ALA A 6 -53.19 13.04 -53.66
C ALA A 6 -52.17 14.14 -53.29
N PHE A 7 -52.64 15.23 -52.69
CA PHE A 7 -51.83 16.26 -52.07
C PHE A 7 -51.34 15.74 -50.71
N GLY A 8 -50.05 15.61 -50.55
CA GLY A 8 -49.42 15.34 -49.25
C GLY A 8 -49.20 16.66 -48.49
N PHE A 9 -49.82 16.78 -47.33
CA PHE A 9 -49.51 17.85 -46.36
C PHE A 9 -48.19 17.54 -45.65
N LEU A 10 -47.22 18.41 -45.82
CA LEU A 10 -45.95 18.36 -45.13
C LEU A 10 -46.12 19.07 -43.77
N SER A 11 -46.29 18.32 -42.70
CA SER A 11 -46.32 18.87 -41.33
C SER A 11 -44.90 19.11 -40.87
N ILE A 12 -44.53 20.36 -40.76
CA ILE A 12 -43.26 20.80 -40.16
C ILE A 12 -43.42 20.75 -38.64
N LEU A 13 -42.79 19.72 -38.02
CA LEU A 13 -42.70 19.61 -36.59
C LEU A 13 -41.58 20.55 -36.09
N ALA A 14 -41.94 21.66 -35.49
CA ALA A 14 -40.95 22.55 -34.81
C ALA A 14 -40.51 21.89 -33.51
N ALA A 15 -39.29 21.36 -33.46
CA ALA A 15 -38.67 20.91 -32.25
C ALA A 15 -38.18 22.12 -31.43
N ALA A 16 -38.88 22.47 -30.35
CA ALA A 16 -38.44 23.44 -29.38
C ALA A 16 -37.26 22.86 -28.60
N LEU A 17 -36.06 23.33 -28.87
CA LEU A 17 -34.89 23.05 -28.06
C LEU A 17 -35.03 23.81 -26.71
N PHE A 18 -35.42 23.10 -25.66
CA PHE A 18 -35.29 23.58 -24.30
C PHE A 18 -33.79 23.54 -23.94
N PHE A 19 -33.12 24.68 -24.08
CA PHE A 19 -31.86 24.93 -23.38
C PHE A 19 -32.21 25.14 -21.90
N GLY A 20 -32.15 24.02 -21.12
CA GLY A 20 -32.14 24.13 -19.68
C GLY A 20 -30.89 24.92 -19.29
N GLU A 21 -31.07 26.09 -18.65
CA GLU A 21 -29.97 26.77 -17.97
C GLU A 21 -29.40 25.79 -16.95
N ALA A 22 -28.15 25.37 -17.18
CA ALA A 22 -27.40 24.62 -16.19
C ALA A 22 -27.19 25.54 -14.98
N GLU A 23 -27.97 25.34 -13.92
CA GLU A 23 -27.70 26.00 -12.65
C GLU A 23 -26.26 25.61 -12.26
N ALA A 24 -25.38 26.62 -12.24
CA ALA A 24 -24.02 26.43 -11.74
C ALA A 24 -24.10 25.97 -10.29
N GLN A 25 -23.65 24.74 -10.02
CA GLN A 25 -23.52 24.26 -8.65
C GLN A 25 -22.67 25.27 -7.87
N PRO A 26 -23.10 25.70 -6.68
CA PRO A 26 -22.32 26.61 -5.86
C PRO A 26 -20.94 25.99 -5.68
N ALA A 27 -19.88 26.76 -5.98
CA ALA A 27 -18.51 26.35 -5.74
C ALA A 27 -18.41 25.91 -4.28
N MET A 28 -18.08 24.64 -4.06
CA MET A 28 -17.78 24.17 -2.71
C MET A 28 -16.66 25.04 -2.15
N ASP A 29 -16.92 25.68 -1.02
CA ASP A 29 -15.89 26.41 -0.28
C ASP A 29 -14.77 25.42 0.07
N THR A 30 -13.72 25.40 -0.75
CA THR A 30 -12.56 24.52 -0.62
C THR A 30 -11.54 25.05 0.38
N ALA A 31 -11.85 26.09 1.14
CA ALA A 31 -11.06 26.48 2.29
C ALA A 31 -11.12 25.33 3.31
N ALA A 32 -10.17 24.42 3.22
CA ALA A 32 -10.07 23.29 4.13
C ALA A 32 -9.99 23.84 5.55
N LYS A 33 -11.06 23.63 6.34
CA LYS A 33 -11.04 23.95 7.76
C LYS A 33 -9.95 23.11 8.39
N THR A 34 -8.87 23.75 8.85
CA THR A 34 -7.82 23.09 9.59
C THR A 34 -8.26 22.90 11.05
N VAL A 35 -7.97 21.74 11.60
CA VAL A 35 -8.12 21.44 13.04
C VAL A 35 -6.75 21.10 13.60
N THR A 36 -6.50 21.55 14.83
CA THR A 36 -5.29 21.15 15.57
C THR A 36 -5.62 19.91 16.40
N LEU A 37 -4.85 18.85 16.22
CA LEU A 37 -4.96 17.63 17.00
C LEU A 37 -3.66 17.41 17.77
N GLN A 38 -3.79 17.03 19.07
CA GLN A 38 -2.67 16.48 19.81
C GLN A 38 -2.68 14.96 19.65
N MET A 39 -1.62 14.42 19.07
CA MET A 39 -1.48 12.98 18.90
C MET A 39 -0.37 12.44 19.80
N PRO A 40 -0.50 11.21 20.31
CA PRO A 40 0.62 10.50 20.92
C PRO A 40 1.82 10.46 19.96
N ALA A 41 3.03 10.61 20.49
CA ALA A 41 4.22 10.38 19.68
C ALA A 41 4.25 8.94 19.17
N THR A 42 4.76 8.75 17.95
CA THR A 42 5.06 7.39 17.45
C THR A 42 6.07 6.75 18.40
N PRO A 43 5.85 5.52 18.87
CA PRO A 43 6.81 4.85 19.76
C PRO A 43 8.18 4.71 19.10
N GLU A 44 9.23 4.69 19.92
CA GLU A 44 10.58 4.43 19.43
C GLU A 44 10.66 3.06 18.73
N PRO A 45 11.37 2.97 17.60
CA PRO A 45 11.56 1.71 16.88
C PRO A 45 12.25 0.66 17.76
N ALA A 46 11.64 -0.52 17.84
CA ALA A 46 12.13 -1.61 18.66
C ALA A 46 13.25 -2.39 17.95
N ARG A 47 14.24 -2.87 18.72
CA ARG A 47 15.23 -3.84 18.24
C ARG A 47 14.59 -5.22 18.16
N VAL A 48 14.80 -5.92 17.05
CA VAL A 48 14.31 -7.29 16.83
C VAL A 48 15.39 -8.20 16.25
N THR A 49 15.38 -9.47 16.68
CA THR A 49 16.19 -10.54 16.10
C THR A 49 15.25 -11.57 15.48
N LEU A 50 15.45 -11.86 14.20
CA LEU A 50 14.55 -12.67 13.40
C LEU A 50 15.25 -13.90 12.86
N ASP A 51 14.54 -15.04 12.89
CA ASP A 51 15.00 -16.27 12.24
C ASP A 51 14.76 -16.19 10.73
N PRO A 52 15.80 -16.24 9.88
CA PRO A 52 15.67 -16.16 8.44
C PRO A 52 14.79 -17.25 7.80
N LYS A 53 14.72 -18.42 8.43
CA LYS A 53 13.97 -19.57 7.90
C LYS A 53 12.46 -19.42 8.05
N SER A 54 12.03 -18.66 9.06
CA SER A 54 10.61 -18.44 9.37
C SER A 54 10.17 -16.98 9.14
N THR A 55 11.04 -16.14 8.56
CA THR A 55 10.76 -14.74 8.26
C THR A 55 10.77 -14.50 6.76
N ALA A 56 9.82 -13.71 6.27
CA ALA A 56 9.83 -13.22 4.89
C ALA A 56 9.82 -11.68 4.86
N LEU A 57 10.46 -11.11 3.83
CA LEU A 57 10.33 -9.70 3.47
C LEU A 57 9.21 -9.56 2.43
N VAL A 58 8.26 -8.68 2.68
CA VAL A 58 7.18 -8.31 1.74
C VAL A 58 7.40 -6.88 1.28
N VAL A 59 7.73 -6.72 0.00
CA VAL A 59 8.04 -5.44 -0.65
C VAL A 59 6.81 -4.95 -1.40
N LEU A 60 6.29 -3.80 -1.00
CA LEU A 60 5.05 -3.25 -1.52
C LEU A 60 5.29 -1.95 -2.31
N ASP A 61 4.90 -1.95 -3.57
CA ASP A 61 4.79 -0.75 -4.43
C ASP A 61 6.08 0.11 -4.51
N TYR A 62 7.28 -0.48 -4.39
CA TYR A 62 8.57 0.16 -4.70
C TYR A 62 8.77 0.24 -6.22
N VAL A 63 7.93 1.03 -6.87
CA VAL A 63 7.89 1.16 -8.34
C VAL A 63 8.30 2.54 -8.81
N GLU A 64 8.92 2.61 -9.99
CA GLU A 64 9.47 3.85 -10.56
C GLU A 64 8.45 4.98 -10.62
N ASP A 65 7.24 4.70 -11.10
CA ASP A 65 6.18 5.69 -11.25
C ASP A 65 5.78 6.36 -9.91
N ILE A 66 5.73 5.59 -8.82
CA ILE A 66 5.44 6.13 -7.49
C ILE A 66 6.63 6.93 -6.96
N CYS A 67 7.83 6.34 -6.95
CA CYS A 67 8.99 6.98 -6.34
C CYS A 67 9.47 8.22 -7.11
N ALA A 68 9.22 8.30 -8.42
CA ALA A 68 9.50 9.51 -9.19
C ALA A 68 8.66 10.71 -8.74
N ARG A 69 7.42 10.47 -8.27
CA ARG A 69 6.48 11.52 -7.85
C ARG A 69 6.44 11.75 -6.34
N GLN A 70 7.05 10.88 -5.55
CA GLN A 70 6.96 10.88 -4.09
C GLN A 70 8.33 11.08 -3.45
N PRO A 71 8.66 12.33 -3.01
CA PRO A 71 9.96 12.62 -2.42
C PRO A 71 10.33 11.72 -1.23
N ASN A 72 9.37 11.35 -0.38
CA ASN A 72 9.60 10.45 0.75
C ASN A 72 10.02 9.04 0.27
N CYS A 73 9.46 8.53 -0.84
CA CYS A 73 9.92 7.27 -1.41
C CYS A 73 11.37 7.37 -1.88
N LYS A 74 11.68 8.37 -2.71
CA LYS A 74 13.01 8.51 -3.33
C LYS A 74 14.10 8.86 -2.32
N ASN A 75 13.82 9.79 -1.39
CA ASN A 75 14.85 10.43 -0.57
C ASN A 75 14.99 9.80 0.83
N LYS A 76 13.95 9.09 1.32
CA LYS A 76 13.98 8.44 2.65
C LYS A 76 13.98 6.92 2.52
N MET A 77 13.00 6.34 1.80
CA MET A 77 12.79 4.90 1.79
C MET A 77 13.85 4.15 0.98
N VAL A 78 14.17 4.59 -0.24
CA VAL A 78 15.12 3.89 -1.13
C VAL A 78 16.53 3.82 -0.51
N PRO A 79 17.11 4.91 0.04
CA PRO A 79 18.43 4.85 0.68
C PRO A 79 18.52 3.87 1.85
N ALA A 80 17.46 3.72 2.64
CA ALA A 80 17.41 2.75 3.73
C ALA A 80 17.17 1.32 3.23
N MET A 81 16.34 1.18 2.20
CA MET A 81 15.95 -0.13 1.66
C MET A 81 17.09 -0.82 0.91
N THR A 82 17.93 -0.10 0.19
CA THR A 82 19.00 -0.68 -0.63
C THR A 82 19.96 -1.54 0.20
N PRO A 83 20.64 -1.03 1.25
CA PRO A 83 21.51 -1.86 2.07
C PRO A 83 20.74 -2.91 2.90
N PHE A 84 19.47 -2.65 3.22
CA PHE A 84 18.64 -3.62 3.93
C PHE A 84 18.31 -4.82 3.04
N MET A 85 17.99 -4.63 1.77
CA MET A 85 17.75 -5.69 0.80
C MET A 85 18.99 -6.59 0.64
N GLU A 86 20.19 -6.01 0.58
CA GLU A 86 21.44 -6.79 0.52
C GLU A 86 21.58 -7.72 1.75
N ARG A 87 21.28 -7.20 2.96
CA ARG A 87 21.31 -7.99 4.19
C ARG A 87 20.28 -9.11 4.20
N VAL A 88 19.05 -8.82 3.74
CA VAL A 88 17.96 -9.79 3.59
C VAL A 88 18.35 -10.92 2.63
N ARG A 89 18.93 -10.57 1.47
CA ARG A 89 19.40 -11.54 0.49
C ARG A 89 20.55 -12.41 1.05
N LYS A 90 21.51 -11.77 1.71
CA LYS A 90 22.65 -12.46 2.34
C LYS A 90 22.19 -13.45 3.43
N ALA A 91 21.16 -13.08 4.20
CA ALA A 91 20.58 -13.92 5.23
C ALA A 91 19.67 -15.03 4.69
N GLY A 92 19.34 -15.03 3.38
CA GLY A 92 18.55 -16.06 2.72
C GLY A 92 17.06 -16.03 3.03
N LEU A 93 16.50 -14.87 3.38
CA LEU A 93 15.07 -14.74 3.63
C LEU A 93 14.26 -15.03 2.36
N THR A 94 13.06 -15.56 2.55
CA THR A 94 12.03 -15.52 1.51
C THR A 94 11.66 -14.06 1.24
N VAL A 95 11.57 -13.69 -0.05
CA VAL A 95 11.14 -12.35 -0.45
C VAL A 95 9.89 -12.46 -1.31
N ALA A 96 8.90 -11.64 -1.00
CA ALA A 96 7.67 -11.52 -1.76
C ALA A 96 7.46 -10.07 -2.20
N TYR A 97 6.91 -9.90 -3.38
CA TYR A 97 6.60 -8.61 -3.98
C TYR A 97 5.11 -8.49 -4.24
N GLY A 98 4.53 -7.36 -3.82
CA GLY A 98 3.14 -7.07 -4.03
C GLY A 98 2.94 -5.69 -4.65
N THR A 99 2.22 -5.63 -5.79
CA THR A 99 1.84 -4.37 -6.43
C THR A 99 0.53 -4.53 -7.20
N ARG A 100 0.08 -3.47 -7.84
CA ARG A 100 -1.04 -3.54 -8.78
C ARG A 100 -0.60 -4.16 -10.10
N ALA A 101 -1.52 -4.83 -10.79
CA ALA A 101 -1.21 -5.53 -12.04
C ALA A 101 -0.50 -4.66 -13.09
N GLN A 102 -0.90 -3.40 -13.23
CA GLN A 102 -0.28 -2.46 -14.19
C GLN A 102 1.16 -2.06 -13.82
N ASN A 103 1.60 -2.27 -12.58
CA ASN A 103 2.91 -1.82 -12.08
C ASN A 103 3.92 -2.96 -11.93
N GLN A 104 3.55 -4.20 -12.24
CA GLN A 104 4.37 -5.39 -11.92
C GLN A 104 5.72 -5.48 -12.65
N THR A 105 5.95 -4.66 -13.67
CA THR A 105 7.21 -4.58 -14.41
C THR A 105 8.03 -3.32 -14.09
N MET A 106 7.55 -2.45 -13.21
CA MET A 106 8.10 -1.11 -12.95
C MET A 106 8.89 -1.04 -11.63
N TRP A 107 9.44 -2.14 -11.17
CA TRP A 107 10.21 -2.18 -9.93
C TRP A 107 11.47 -1.33 -10.03
N LEU A 108 11.77 -0.57 -8.96
CA LEU A 108 13.06 0.11 -8.86
C LEU A 108 14.20 -0.90 -8.93
N LYS A 109 15.26 -0.57 -9.66
CA LYS A 109 16.44 -1.45 -9.84
C LYS A 109 17.10 -1.84 -8.52
N GLU A 110 17.09 -0.95 -7.52
CA GLU A 110 17.68 -1.13 -6.19
C GLU A 110 16.99 -2.25 -5.39
N VAL A 111 15.75 -2.57 -5.74
CA VAL A 111 14.93 -3.56 -5.04
C VAL A 111 14.24 -4.51 -6.01
N ALA A 112 14.76 -4.63 -7.21
CA ALA A 112 14.14 -5.46 -8.26
C ALA A 112 14.01 -6.93 -7.81
N PRO A 113 12.87 -7.58 -8.15
CA PRO A 113 12.65 -8.98 -7.77
C PRO A 113 13.58 -9.92 -8.52
N ALA A 114 14.14 -10.89 -7.80
CA ALA A 114 14.87 -12.03 -8.37
C ALA A 114 13.90 -13.08 -8.95
N ALA A 115 14.41 -14.01 -9.74
CA ALA A 115 13.58 -15.04 -10.39
C ALA A 115 12.84 -15.95 -9.38
N ALA A 116 13.45 -16.22 -8.22
CA ALA A 116 12.90 -17.10 -7.18
C ALA A 116 11.92 -16.40 -6.22
N ASP A 117 11.74 -15.08 -6.33
CA ASP A 117 10.87 -14.35 -5.42
C ASP A 117 9.40 -14.57 -5.74
N ILE A 118 8.60 -14.60 -4.69
CA ILE A 118 7.14 -14.64 -4.80
C ILE A 118 6.66 -13.29 -5.38
N ARG A 119 5.75 -13.34 -6.33
CA ARG A 119 5.18 -12.14 -6.96
C ARG A 119 3.67 -12.25 -6.99
N VAL A 120 3.00 -11.31 -6.33
CA VAL A 120 1.55 -11.21 -6.35
C VAL A 120 1.11 -9.84 -6.84
N ASN A 121 -0.02 -9.81 -7.52
CA ASN A 121 -0.65 -8.57 -7.95
C ASN A 121 -2.16 -8.69 -7.82
N ASN A 122 -2.79 -7.62 -7.41
CA ASN A 122 -4.24 -7.52 -7.33
C ASN A 122 -4.68 -6.04 -7.42
N THR A 123 -5.96 -5.80 -7.36
CA THR A 123 -6.54 -4.44 -7.35
C THR A 123 -6.79 -3.91 -5.93
N ALA A 124 -6.74 -4.78 -4.90
CA ALA A 124 -6.93 -4.41 -3.51
C ALA A 124 -5.64 -3.82 -2.90
N GLN A 125 -5.77 -3.17 -1.76
CA GLN A 125 -4.63 -2.71 -0.98
C GLN A 125 -4.02 -3.82 -0.11
N ASP A 126 -4.82 -4.78 0.34
CA ASP A 126 -4.34 -6.02 0.96
C ASP A 126 -3.80 -6.98 -0.10
N ARG A 127 -2.51 -7.32 -0.02
CA ARG A 127 -1.86 -8.21 -0.99
C ARG A 127 -2.18 -9.70 -0.80
N PHE A 128 -2.86 -10.04 0.29
CA PHE A 128 -3.42 -11.38 0.47
C PHE A 128 -4.77 -11.56 -0.25
N TYR A 129 -5.48 -10.47 -0.56
CA TYR A 129 -6.81 -10.54 -1.15
C TYR A 129 -6.76 -11.11 -2.58
N ASN A 130 -7.42 -12.24 -2.80
CA ASN A 130 -7.47 -12.96 -4.08
C ASN A 130 -6.08 -13.24 -4.69
N THR A 131 -5.09 -13.62 -3.85
CA THR A 131 -3.76 -14.05 -4.28
C THR A 131 -3.35 -15.32 -3.53
N ASP A 132 -2.33 -16.02 -4.03
CA ASP A 132 -1.75 -17.18 -3.37
C ASP A 132 -0.69 -16.83 -2.30
N LEU A 133 -0.52 -15.55 -1.94
CA LEU A 133 0.56 -15.10 -1.03
C LEU A 133 0.57 -15.90 0.28
N ASP A 134 -0.58 -16.05 0.95
CA ASP A 134 -0.67 -16.80 2.20
C ASP A 134 -0.25 -18.27 2.04
N LYS A 135 -0.75 -18.92 0.99
CA LYS A 135 -0.43 -20.30 0.66
C LYS A 135 1.07 -20.50 0.42
N GLU A 136 1.69 -19.62 -0.36
CA GLU A 136 3.12 -19.70 -0.67
C GLU A 136 3.99 -19.44 0.56
N LEU A 137 3.65 -18.46 1.40
CA LEU A 137 4.36 -18.17 2.62
C LEU A 137 4.24 -19.32 3.64
N LYS A 138 3.04 -19.87 3.84
CA LYS A 138 2.81 -21.01 4.74
C LYS A 138 3.51 -22.27 4.28
N ALA A 139 3.55 -22.54 2.98
CA ALA A 139 4.29 -23.66 2.41
C ALA A 139 5.80 -23.61 2.70
N LYS A 140 6.34 -22.39 2.92
CA LYS A 140 7.74 -22.16 3.31
C LYS A 140 7.94 -22.06 4.83
N GLY A 141 6.90 -22.29 5.64
CA GLY A 141 6.98 -22.22 7.10
C GLY A 141 7.12 -20.82 7.68
N ILE A 142 6.77 -19.77 6.91
CA ILE A 142 6.90 -18.37 7.34
C ILE A 142 5.89 -18.08 8.45
N LYS A 143 6.36 -17.42 9.51
CA LYS A 143 5.60 -16.99 10.69
C LYS A 143 5.67 -15.48 10.94
N THR A 144 6.74 -14.84 10.47
CA THR A 144 6.98 -13.42 10.65
C THR A 144 7.15 -12.72 9.30
N LEU A 145 6.53 -11.57 9.15
CA LEU A 145 6.65 -10.75 7.95
C LEU A 145 7.30 -9.42 8.28
N ILE A 146 8.36 -9.08 7.56
CA ILE A 146 8.84 -7.71 7.48
C ILE A 146 8.10 -7.07 6.32
N ILE A 147 7.28 -6.06 6.56
CA ILE A 147 6.51 -5.38 5.51
C ILE A 147 7.09 -3.99 5.28
N VAL A 148 7.49 -3.71 4.06
CA VAL A 148 8.09 -2.44 3.63
C VAL A 148 7.35 -1.88 2.42
N GLY A 149 7.37 -0.57 2.23
CA GLY A 149 6.88 -0.03 0.97
C GLY A 149 5.96 1.18 1.05
N TRP A 150 5.34 1.46 -0.07
CA TRP A 150 4.44 2.57 -0.29
C TRP A 150 2.98 2.09 -0.28
N LYS A 151 2.10 2.63 0.52
CA LYS A 151 2.32 3.63 1.59
C LYS A 151 1.76 3.09 2.91
N ILE A 152 2.26 3.63 4.04
CA ILE A 152 1.82 3.18 5.37
C ILE A 152 0.30 3.34 5.57
N SER A 153 -0.32 4.40 5.08
CA SER A 153 -1.76 4.64 5.16
C SER A 153 -2.60 3.82 4.16
N GLY A 154 -1.95 2.95 3.39
CA GLY A 154 -2.57 2.14 2.33
C GLY A 154 -2.08 0.70 2.33
N SER A 155 -1.41 0.28 1.24
CA SER A 155 -1.03 -1.12 1.02
C SER A 155 -0.27 -1.74 2.19
N VAL A 156 0.58 -0.98 2.89
CA VAL A 156 1.33 -1.48 4.04
C VAL A 156 0.40 -1.82 5.20
N THR A 157 -0.46 -0.90 5.64
CA THR A 157 -1.43 -1.14 6.72
C THR A 157 -2.39 -2.26 6.38
N TYR A 158 -3.00 -2.24 5.18
CA TYR A 158 -3.98 -3.27 4.81
C TYR A 158 -3.35 -4.66 4.67
N THR A 159 -2.14 -4.74 4.12
CA THR A 159 -1.41 -6.02 4.06
C THR A 159 -0.95 -6.48 5.46
N ALA A 160 -0.56 -5.56 6.36
CA ALA A 160 -0.21 -5.90 7.73
C ALA A 160 -1.42 -6.43 8.52
N VAL A 161 -2.58 -5.79 8.39
CA VAL A 161 -3.84 -6.30 8.97
C VAL A 161 -4.20 -7.66 8.37
N GLY A 162 -4.11 -7.79 7.05
CA GLY A 162 -4.29 -9.06 6.35
C GLY A 162 -3.36 -10.18 6.84
N ALA A 163 -2.12 -9.83 7.19
CA ALA A 163 -1.14 -10.75 7.79
C ALA A 163 -1.55 -11.17 9.22
N MET A 164 -1.91 -10.20 10.07
CA MET A 164 -2.29 -10.48 11.46
C MET A 164 -3.50 -11.41 11.56
N VAL A 165 -4.53 -11.24 10.73
CA VAL A 165 -5.70 -12.14 10.72
C VAL A 165 -5.39 -13.54 10.18
N ARG A 166 -4.21 -13.74 9.59
CA ARG A 166 -3.67 -15.03 9.12
C ARG A 166 -2.58 -15.59 10.04
N ASP A 167 -2.49 -15.05 11.25
CA ASP A 167 -1.59 -15.49 12.34
C ASP A 167 -0.11 -15.10 12.14
N TYR A 168 0.23 -14.19 11.24
CA TYR A 168 1.60 -13.68 11.13
C TYR A 168 1.88 -12.63 12.21
N THR A 169 3.12 -12.64 12.73
CA THR A 169 3.71 -11.51 13.43
C THR A 169 4.30 -10.55 12.40
N VAL A 170 4.14 -9.25 12.58
CA VAL A 170 4.54 -8.25 11.59
C VAL A 170 5.57 -7.30 12.16
N VAL A 171 6.60 -7.01 11.37
CA VAL A 171 7.60 -5.96 11.65
C VAL A 171 7.54 -4.94 10.52
N ILE A 172 7.43 -3.66 10.85
CA ILE A 172 7.44 -2.57 9.87
C ILE A 172 8.62 -1.64 10.19
N PRO A 173 9.68 -1.63 9.36
CA PRO A 173 10.76 -0.66 9.51
C PRO A 173 10.28 0.74 9.08
N VAL A 174 10.36 1.70 9.98
CA VAL A 174 9.85 3.07 9.77
C VAL A 174 10.65 3.87 8.73
N ASP A 175 11.88 3.47 8.46
CA ASP A 175 12.78 4.09 7.48
C ASP A 175 12.59 3.56 6.05
N THR A 176 11.91 2.44 5.88
CA THR A 176 11.57 1.87 4.57
C THR A 176 10.08 1.95 4.23
N THR A 177 9.34 2.74 4.98
CA THR A 177 7.89 2.88 4.84
C THR A 177 7.50 4.33 5.12
N ALA A 178 6.73 4.94 4.24
CA ALA A 178 6.25 6.31 4.39
C ALA A 178 4.90 6.52 3.70
N ALA A 179 4.42 7.75 3.74
CA ALA A 179 3.30 8.26 2.95
C ALA A 179 3.65 9.61 2.31
N ALA A 180 2.70 10.24 1.63
CA ALA A 180 2.94 11.49 0.89
C ALA A 180 3.33 12.65 1.81
N THR A 181 2.79 12.70 3.03
CA THR A 181 3.08 13.72 4.03
C THR A 181 3.52 13.09 5.35
N ASP A 182 4.21 13.87 6.21
CA ASP A 182 4.59 13.41 7.55
C ASP A 182 3.34 13.18 8.43
N TYR A 183 2.29 14.00 8.26
CA TYR A 183 1.00 13.79 8.92
C TYR A 183 0.40 12.41 8.56
N GLU A 184 0.28 12.11 7.27
CA GLU A 184 -0.24 10.83 6.79
C GLU A 184 0.63 9.65 7.25
N THR A 185 1.95 9.85 7.32
CA THR A 185 2.89 8.84 7.81
C THR A 185 2.67 8.57 9.31
N THR A 186 2.56 9.61 10.13
CA THR A 186 2.34 9.49 11.59
C THR A 186 1.01 8.81 11.90
N ILE A 187 -0.08 9.24 11.24
CA ILE A 187 -1.40 8.63 11.36
C ILE A 187 -1.36 7.15 10.94
N GLY A 188 -0.64 6.84 9.86
CA GLY A 188 -0.51 5.48 9.37
C GLY A 188 0.17 4.56 10.38
N PHE A 189 1.26 4.98 11.01
CA PHE A 189 1.93 4.22 12.07
C PHE A 189 1.03 4.04 13.30
N TYR A 190 0.35 5.10 13.74
CA TYR A 190 -0.61 5.01 14.84
C TYR A 190 -1.72 3.99 14.52
N ASN A 191 -2.29 4.09 13.33
CA ASN A 191 -3.38 3.22 12.90
C ASN A 191 -2.97 1.75 12.85
N VAL A 192 -1.82 1.44 12.27
CA VAL A 192 -1.37 0.03 12.15
C VAL A 192 -1.02 -0.58 13.50
N LEU A 193 -0.47 0.20 14.44
CA LEU A 193 -0.22 -0.25 15.83
C LEU A 193 -1.51 -0.46 16.62
N ASN A 194 -2.58 0.24 16.26
CA ASN A 194 -3.89 0.15 16.91
C ASN A 194 -4.84 -0.85 16.21
N SER A 195 -4.38 -1.51 15.15
CA SER A 195 -5.18 -2.45 14.36
C SER A 195 -4.97 -3.89 14.84
N GLY A 196 -6.01 -4.72 14.69
CA GLY A 196 -5.92 -6.14 15.02
C GLY A 196 -5.58 -6.38 16.49
N ASN A 197 -4.50 -7.12 16.77
CA ASN A 197 -3.95 -7.27 18.11
C ASN A 197 -3.08 -6.05 18.46
N ALA A 198 -3.72 -4.98 18.96
CA ALA A 198 -3.09 -3.69 19.19
C ALA A 198 -1.76 -3.78 19.96
N ASN A 199 -0.78 -2.99 19.53
CA ASN A 199 0.57 -2.93 20.12
C ASN A 199 1.05 -1.48 20.28
N LEU A 200 0.24 -0.62 20.90
CA LEU A 200 0.54 0.81 21.06
C LEU A 200 1.83 1.09 21.83
N GLY A 201 2.24 0.18 22.72
CA GLY A 201 3.52 0.24 23.44
C GLY A 201 4.73 -0.25 22.63
N ASN A 202 4.52 -0.68 21.39
CA ASN A 202 5.54 -1.22 20.49
C ASN A 202 6.39 -2.35 21.13
N GLU A 203 5.72 -3.27 21.83
CA GLU A 203 6.36 -4.48 22.37
C GLU A 203 7.02 -5.27 21.23
N PRO A 204 8.33 -5.61 21.35
CA PRO A 204 9.02 -6.35 20.30
C PRO A 204 8.41 -7.72 20.02
N LEU A 205 8.12 -8.00 18.76
CA LEU A 205 7.61 -9.30 18.27
C LEU A 205 6.37 -9.81 19.01
N LYS A 206 5.52 -8.91 19.49
CA LYS A 206 4.21 -9.30 20.05
C LYS A 206 3.48 -10.18 19.04
N PRO A 207 3.04 -11.40 19.43
CA PRO A 207 2.41 -12.34 18.51
C PRO A 207 1.19 -11.76 17.81
N LYS A 208 1.08 -11.97 16.49
CA LYS A 208 -0.07 -11.53 15.67
C LYS A 208 -0.34 -10.02 15.78
N ALA A 209 0.69 -9.24 15.99
CA ALA A 209 0.64 -7.79 16.10
C ALA A 209 1.74 -7.15 15.24
N VAL A 210 1.68 -5.84 15.11
CA VAL A 210 2.73 -5.05 14.44
C VAL A 210 3.75 -4.56 15.48
N THR A 211 5.03 -4.71 15.15
CA THR A 211 6.14 -4.03 15.80
C THR A 211 6.77 -3.05 14.83
N LEU A 212 6.86 -1.78 15.19
CA LEU A 212 7.66 -0.81 14.46
C LEU A 212 9.14 -1.00 14.80
N SER A 213 9.98 -1.07 13.78
CA SER A 213 11.43 -1.18 13.92
C SER A 213 12.12 -0.17 12.99
N ARG A 214 13.41 -0.32 12.79
CA ARG A 214 14.22 0.40 11.81
C ARG A 214 15.22 -0.58 11.22
N THR A 215 15.62 -0.40 9.96
CA THR A 215 16.45 -1.39 9.28
C THR A 215 17.72 -1.75 10.04
N ASP A 216 18.39 -0.78 10.68
CA ASP A 216 19.60 -1.00 11.49
C ASP A 216 19.35 -1.68 12.84
N LEU A 217 18.10 -1.76 13.28
CA LEU A 217 17.67 -2.45 14.51
C LEU A 217 17.18 -3.89 14.27
N ILE A 218 17.12 -4.32 13.01
CA ILE A 218 16.74 -5.68 12.63
C ILE A 218 18.01 -6.52 12.41
N THR A 219 18.12 -7.63 13.14
CA THR A 219 19.18 -8.64 12.97
C THR A 219 18.62 -9.98 12.58
N PHE A 220 19.39 -10.78 11.86
CA PHE A 220 19.05 -12.13 11.43
C PHE A 220 19.98 -13.14 12.10
N GLN A 221 19.42 -14.17 12.76
CA GLN A 221 20.14 -15.23 13.45
C GLN A 221 19.45 -16.60 13.28
#